data_ecf3b9dd04d7143523ace2c7c6d63a6b
#
_entry.id   ecf3b9dd04d7143523ace2c7c6d63a6b
#
_cell.length_a   1.000
_cell.length_b   1.000
_cell.length_c   1.000
_cell.angle_alpha   90.00
_cell.angle_beta   90.00
_cell.angle_gamma   90.00
#
_symmetry.space_group_name_H-M   'P 1'
#
loop_
_entity.id
_entity.type
_entity.pdbx_description
1 polymer ?
#
loop_
_entity_poly.entity_id
_entity_poly.type
_entity_poly.pdbx_seq_one_letter_code
_entity_poly.pdbx_strand_id
1 'polypeptide(L)'
;LWVIDPLDGTVNYLHGIPFWAVSIGIIEEDELLAGIVHAPKLNQTFTALRGDGCRLNGDTVRVSEAASIGEAIMATGFAYNRNEVPDNNLDNWTRIALAAAGVRRMGAAALDLAYAACGRLDGFWELHLSPWDVAAGTLLVREAGGRVSDFSGSEDLDAILEGRNIIASNGRIHEEI
;
A
#
# COMPACT_ATOMS: atom_id res chain seq x y z
N LEU A 1 -1.99 11.54 16.97
CA LEU A 1 -1.53 10.15 17.12
C LEU A 1 -0.42 9.84 16.12
N TRP A 2 0.62 9.13 16.56
CA TRP A 2 1.67 8.59 15.70
C TRP A 2 1.46 7.09 15.54
N VAL A 3 1.43 6.62 14.31
CA VAL A 3 1.24 5.20 13.93
C VAL A 3 2.53 4.76 13.24
N ILE A 4 3.31 3.92 13.91
CA ILE A 4 4.69 3.62 13.48
C ILE A 4 4.88 2.11 13.32
N ASP A 5 5.37 1.68 12.15
CA ASP A 5 6.05 0.41 11.97
C ASP A 5 7.56 0.68 11.89
N PRO A 6 8.33 0.24 12.89
CA PRO A 6 9.77 0.45 12.87
C PRO A 6 10.50 -0.43 11.86
N LEU A 7 9.87 -1.50 11.35
CA LEU A 7 10.49 -2.44 10.41
C LEU A 7 9.44 -3.25 9.64
N ASP A 8 8.76 -2.62 8.69
CA ASP A 8 7.94 -3.33 7.70
C ASP A 8 8.83 -4.18 6.78
N GLY A 9 8.40 -5.41 6.48
CA GLY A 9 9.21 -6.37 5.74
C GLY A 9 10.26 -7.09 6.58
N THR A 10 9.97 -7.42 7.85
CA THR A 10 10.88 -8.07 8.80
C THR A 10 11.52 -9.35 8.24
N VAL A 11 10.75 -10.18 7.52
CA VAL A 11 11.28 -11.40 6.88
C VAL A 11 12.32 -11.05 5.81
N ASN A 12 12.05 -10.05 5.00
CA ASN A 12 12.99 -9.55 3.99
C ASN A 12 14.30 -9.07 4.66
N TYR A 13 14.16 -8.28 5.73
CA TYR A 13 15.30 -7.79 6.49
C TYR A 13 16.17 -8.92 7.02
N LEU A 14 15.57 -9.94 7.65
CA LEU A 14 16.29 -11.10 8.20
C LEU A 14 17.03 -11.90 7.15
N HIS A 15 16.49 -11.96 5.91
CA HIS A 15 17.10 -12.67 4.79
C HIS A 15 18.02 -11.80 3.91
N GLY A 16 18.27 -10.54 4.29
CA GLY A 16 19.12 -9.62 3.51
C GLY A 16 18.48 -9.15 2.20
N ILE A 17 17.18 -9.35 2.01
CA ILE A 17 16.43 -8.84 0.86
C ILE A 17 16.23 -7.34 1.07
N PRO A 18 16.58 -6.45 0.11
CA PRO A 18 16.63 -5.00 0.37
C PRO A 18 15.25 -4.30 0.39
N PHE A 19 14.15 -5.04 0.30
CA PHE A 19 12.79 -4.51 0.24
C PHE A 19 12.13 -4.53 1.63
N TRP A 20 12.42 -3.49 2.42
CA TRP A 20 11.88 -3.24 3.75
C TRP A 20 11.97 -1.74 4.08
N ALA A 21 11.14 -1.26 5.00
CA ALA A 21 11.02 0.15 5.31
C ALA A 21 10.69 0.43 6.79
N VAL A 22 10.90 1.69 7.19
CA VAL A 22 10.24 2.31 8.35
C VAL A 22 9.00 3.05 7.82
N SER A 23 7.86 2.83 8.45
CA SER A 23 6.59 3.48 8.11
C SER A 23 6.11 4.35 9.27
N ILE A 24 5.75 5.61 9.01
CA ILE A 24 5.27 6.56 10.02
C ILE A 24 4.06 7.29 9.44
N GLY A 25 2.90 7.08 10.05
CA GLY A 25 1.69 7.87 9.82
C GLY A 25 1.43 8.81 10.99
N ILE A 26 0.98 10.02 10.72
CA ILE A 26 0.56 10.99 11.73
C ILE A 26 -0.92 11.30 11.50
N ILE A 27 -1.72 11.11 12.55
CA ILE A 27 -3.16 11.39 12.56
C ILE A 27 -3.40 12.58 13.49
N GLU A 28 -4.13 13.56 13.00
CA GLU A 28 -4.59 14.75 13.72
C GLU A 28 -6.08 14.95 13.43
N GLU A 29 -6.89 15.12 14.49
CA GLU A 29 -8.34 15.34 14.39
C GLU A 29 -9.04 14.26 13.52
N ASP A 30 -8.68 12.98 13.77
CA ASP A 30 -9.20 11.78 13.09
C ASP A 30 -8.92 11.72 11.57
N GLU A 31 -7.97 12.53 11.08
CA GLU A 31 -7.52 12.52 9.69
C GLU A 31 -6.00 12.31 9.57
N LEU A 32 -5.56 11.66 8.50
CA LEU A 32 -4.13 11.56 8.19
C LEU A 32 -3.56 12.93 7.85
N LEU A 33 -2.57 13.38 8.63
CA LEU A 33 -1.86 14.64 8.44
C LEU A 33 -0.59 14.46 7.62
N ALA A 34 0.23 13.48 7.98
CA ALA A 34 1.50 13.21 7.30
C ALA A 34 1.78 11.72 7.20
N GLY A 35 2.48 11.32 6.15
CA GLY A 35 2.93 9.95 5.92
C GLY A 35 4.38 9.92 5.44
N ILE A 36 5.17 9.02 6.02
CA ILE A 36 6.57 8.79 5.64
C ILE A 36 6.80 7.29 5.52
N VAL A 37 7.35 6.86 4.39
CA VAL A 37 7.87 5.50 4.21
C VAL A 37 9.33 5.62 3.76
N HIS A 38 10.25 5.15 4.62
CA HIS A 38 11.70 5.24 4.37
C HIS A 38 12.31 3.86 4.17
N ALA A 39 12.82 3.59 2.96
CA ALA A 39 13.50 2.37 2.58
C ALA A 39 15.02 2.61 2.46
N PRO A 40 15.80 2.44 3.52
CA PRO A 40 17.20 2.85 3.55
C PRO A 40 18.08 2.05 2.57
N LYS A 41 17.79 0.78 2.36
CA LYS A 41 18.55 -0.06 1.41
C LYS A 41 18.32 0.30 -0.05
N LEU A 42 17.20 0.93 -0.35
CA LEU A 42 16.84 1.41 -1.69
C LEU A 42 17.17 2.89 -1.88
N ASN A 43 17.62 3.58 -0.81
CA ASN A 43 17.82 5.04 -0.80
C ASN A 43 16.57 5.79 -1.26
N GLN A 44 15.40 5.38 -0.75
CA GLN A 44 14.10 5.94 -1.10
C GLN A 44 13.37 6.41 0.16
N THR A 45 12.90 7.65 0.11
CA THR A 45 12.05 8.24 1.15
C THR A 45 10.82 8.81 0.46
N PHE A 46 9.67 8.20 0.75
CA PHE A 46 8.36 8.69 0.31
C PHE A 46 7.78 9.54 1.41
N THR A 47 7.25 10.70 1.07
CA THR A 47 6.61 11.62 2.01
C THR A 47 5.35 12.19 1.42
N ALA A 48 4.32 12.36 2.27
CA ALA A 48 3.13 13.10 1.94
C ALA A 48 2.72 13.97 3.14
N LEU A 49 2.18 15.14 2.84
CA LEU A 49 1.49 15.99 3.79
C LEU A 49 0.11 16.28 3.19
N ARG A 50 -0.93 16.20 4.00
CA ARG A 50 -2.31 16.44 3.57
C ARG A 50 -2.44 17.77 2.82
N GLY A 51 -2.88 17.69 1.56
CA GLY A 51 -3.05 18.83 0.65
C GLY A 51 -1.77 19.35 -0.04
N ASP A 52 -0.59 18.72 0.20
CA ASP A 52 0.70 19.14 -0.40
C ASP A 52 1.27 18.13 -1.42
N GLY A 53 0.55 17.03 -1.64
CA GLY A 53 0.93 15.99 -2.58
C GLY A 53 1.96 14.99 -2.02
N CYS A 54 2.37 14.05 -2.87
CA CYS A 54 3.31 12.98 -2.56
C CYS A 54 4.67 13.22 -3.22
N ARG A 55 5.77 12.89 -2.51
CA ARG A 55 7.14 13.04 -3.01
C ARG A 55 7.97 11.78 -2.78
N LEU A 56 8.86 11.49 -3.72
CA LEU A 56 9.94 10.51 -3.59
C LEU A 56 11.28 11.25 -3.60
N ASN A 57 12.03 11.18 -2.50
CA ASN A 57 13.32 11.88 -2.34
C ASN A 57 13.24 13.40 -2.62
N GLY A 58 12.09 14.01 -2.37
CA GLY A 58 11.82 15.43 -2.61
C GLY A 58 11.15 15.73 -3.95
N ASP A 59 11.22 14.85 -4.93
CA ASP A 59 10.56 15.02 -6.23
C ASP A 59 9.08 14.62 -6.16
N THR A 60 8.20 15.45 -6.72
CA THR A 60 6.76 15.16 -6.77
C THR A 60 6.49 13.92 -7.62
N VAL A 61 5.69 13.00 -7.06
CA VAL A 61 5.26 11.78 -7.75
C VAL A 61 3.74 11.69 -7.82
N ARG A 62 3.25 10.86 -8.73
CA ARG A 62 1.81 10.58 -8.92
C ARG A 62 1.61 9.10 -9.21
N VAL A 63 0.39 8.65 -8.98
CA VAL A 63 -0.05 7.31 -9.39
C VAL A 63 0.05 7.14 -10.91
N SER A 64 0.03 5.90 -11.36
CA SER A 64 0.11 5.53 -12.77
C SER A 64 -1.13 5.92 -13.58
N GLU A 65 -1.08 5.72 -14.89
CA GLU A 65 -2.19 6.00 -15.81
C GLU A 65 -2.80 4.75 -16.44
N ALA A 66 -2.47 3.54 -15.99
CA ALA A 66 -3.06 2.29 -16.47
C ALA A 66 -4.60 2.40 -16.49
N ALA A 67 -5.19 2.09 -17.62
CA ALA A 67 -6.61 2.31 -17.85
C ALA A 67 -7.48 1.07 -17.58
N SER A 68 -6.87 -0.10 -17.48
CA SER A 68 -7.54 -1.38 -17.20
C SER A 68 -6.64 -2.29 -16.39
N ILE A 69 -7.25 -3.28 -15.70
CA ILE A 69 -6.50 -4.27 -14.95
C ILE A 69 -5.60 -5.12 -15.85
N GLY A 70 -5.97 -5.34 -17.12
CA GLY A 70 -5.17 -6.07 -18.10
C GLY A 70 -3.83 -5.42 -18.45
N GLU A 71 -3.69 -4.12 -18.20
CA GLU A 71 -2.43 -3.38 -18.36
C GLU A 71 -1.65 -3.25 -17.05
N ALA A 72 -2.29 -3.57 -15.92
CA ALA A 72 -1.81 -3.21 -14.60
C ALA A 72 -0.76 -4.17 -14.04
N ILE A 73 0.23 -3.62 -13.37
CA ILE A 73 1.13 -4.33 -12.48
C ILE A 73 0.62 -4.16 -11.04
N MET A 74 0.13 -5.26 -10.49
CA MET A 74 -0.45 -5.32 -9.15
C MET A 74 0.55 -5.83 -8.12
N ALA A 75 0.34 -5.50 -6.85
CA ALA A 75 1.03 -6.16 -5.74
C ALA A 75 0.05 -6.64 -4.68
N THR A 76 0.50 -7.62 -3.88
CA THR A 76 -0.27 -8.12 -2.75
C THR A 76 0.64 -8.81 -1.73
N GLY A 77 0.07 -9.12 -0.57
CA GLY A 77 0.67 -9.96 0.45
C GLY A 77 -0.29 -11.01 1.00
N PHE A 78 0.21 -11.76 1.97
CA PHE A 78 -0.53 -12.82 2.63
C PHE A 78 -0.21 -12.81 4.12
N ALA A 79 -1.22 -12.97 4.95
CA ALA A 79 -1.04 -13.13 6.39
C ALA A 79 -0.07 -14.26 6.73
N TYR A 80 0.69 -14.11 7.81
CA TYR A 80 1.63 -15.15 8.25
C TYR A 80 0.94 -16.47 8.60
N ASN A 81 -0.28 -16.39 9.13
CA ASN A 81 -1.15 -17.52 9.48
C ASN A 81 -2.14 -17.91 8.38
N ARG A 82 -1.85 -17.61 7.10
CA ARG A 82 -2.73 -17.87 5.94
C ARG A 82 -3.21 -19.31 5.77
N ASN A 83 -2.53 -20.25 6.40
CA ASN A 83 -2.95 -21.65 6.44
C ASN A 83 -4.01 -21.96 7.51
N GLU A 84 -4.28 -21.00 8.42
CA GLU A 84 -5.20 -21.16 9.55
C GLU A 84 -6.47 -20.31 9.37
N VAL A 85 -6.42 -19.27 8.54
CA VAL A 85 -7.54 -18.37 8.28
C VAL A 85 -8.27 -18.77 7.01
N PRO A 86 -9.62 -18.80 7.01
CA PRO A 86 -10.40 -19.16 5.83
C PRO A 86 -10.27 -18.13 4.71
N ASP A 87 -10.21 -16.84 5.05
CA ASP A 87 -9.98 -15.73 4.12
C ASP A 87 -8.47 -15.46 4.00
N ASN A 88 -7.81 -16.27 3.20
CA ASN A 88 -6.35 -16.30 3.09
C ASN A 88 -5.77 -15.62 1.83
N ASN A 89 -6.60 -14.86 1.09
CA ASN A 89 -6.23 -14.13 -0.13
C ASN A 89 -5.90 -14.97 -1.37
N LEU A 90 -5.96 -16.29 -1.33
CA LEU A 90 -5.60 -17.12 -2.48
C LEU A 90 -6.60 -17.02 -3.63
N ASP A 91 -7.89 -16.87 -3.33
CA ASP A 91 -8.92 -16.70 -4.35
C ASP A 91 -8.78 -15.34 -5.06
N ASN A 92 -8.54 -14.26 -4.31
CA ASN A 92 -8.26 -12.93 -4.86
C ASN A 92 -6.98 -12.95 -5.70
N TRP A 93 -5.91 -13.58 -5.19
CA TRP A 93 -4.67 -13.78 -5.94
C TRP A 93 -4.93 -14.45 -7.29
N THR A 94 -5.67 -15.56 -7.29
CA THR A 94 -5.94 -16.32 -8.53
C THR A 94 -6.73 -15.46 -9.51
N ARG A 95 -7.78 -14.78 -9.04
CA ARG A 95 -8.61 -13.91 -9.88
C ARG A 95 -7.80 -12.78 -10.51
N ILE A 96 -7.04 -12.05 -9.70
CA ILE A 96 -6.28 -10.89 -10.19
C ILE A 96 -5.07 -11.32 -11.03
N ALA A 97 -4.39 -12.42 -10.68
CA ALA A 97 -3.27 -12.92 -11.46
C ALA A 97 -3.65 -13.37 -12.88
N LEU A 98 -4.90 -13.78 -13.09
CA LEU A 98 -5.42 -14.11 -14.42
C LEU A 98 -5.86 -12.87 -15.21
N ALA A 99 -6.20 -11.79 -14.54
CA ALA A 99 -6.71 -10.56 -15.16
C ALA A 99 -5.61 -9.52 -15.42
N ALA A 100 -4.65 -9.38 -14.51
CA ALA A 100 -3.62 -8.33 -14.56
C ALA A 100 -2.44 -8.71 -15.50
N ALA A 101 -1.74 -7.70 -16.00
CA ALA A 101 -0.49 -7.89 -16.75
C ALA A 101 0.61 -8.57 -15.90
N GLY A 102 0.55 -8.40 -14.58
CA GLY A 102 1.43 -9.13 -13.67
C GLY A 102 1.17 -8.81 -12.21
N VAL A 103 1.50 -9.75 -11.33
CA VAL A 103 1.38 -9.58 -9.88
C VAL A 103 2.74 -9.74 -9.21
N ARG A 104 2.97 -8.94 -8.19
CA ARG A 104 4.16 -8.95 -7.33
C ARG A 104 3.78 -9.35 -5.91
N ARG A 105 4.68 -10.04 -5.23
CA ARG A 105 4.61 -10.35 -3.81
C ARG A 105 5.94 -9.93 -3.19
N MET A 106 6.08 -8.63 -2.86
CA MET A 106 7.37 -8.09 -2.45
C MET A 106 7.60 -8.19 -0.93
N GLY A 107 6.53 -8.22 -0.12
CA GLY A 107 6.61 -8.58 1.29
C GLY A 107 6.91 -7.45 2.24
N ALA A 108 6.52 -6.23 1.88
CA ALA A 108 6.54 -5.03 2.71
C ALA A 108 5.38 -4.12 2.29
N ALA A 109 4.27 -4.19 3.01
CA ALA A 109 3.01 -3.55 2.63
C ALA A 109 3.11 -2.02 2.51
N ALA A 110 3.84 -1.37 3.41
CA ALA A 110 4.06 0.07 3.34
C ALA A 110 4.83 0.47 2.07
N LEU A 111 5.81 -0.35 1.63
CA LEU A 111 6.52 -0.11 0.38
C LEU A 111 5.67 -0.42 -0.85
N ASP A 112 4.83 -1.45 -0.81
CA ASP A 112 3.90 -1.75 -1.90
C ASP A 112 2.93 -0.58 -2.13
N LEU A 113 2.38 0.01 -1.06
CA LEU A 113 1.58 1.23 -1.09
C LEU A 113 2.36 2.44 -1.62
N ALA A 114 3.60 2.64 -1.15
CA ALA A 114 4.46 3.72 -1.62
C ALA A 114 4.80 3.58 -3.12
N TYR A 115 4.93 2.34 -3.61
CA TYR A 115 5.16 2.07 -5.03
C TYR A 115 3.90 2.30 -5.86
N ALA A 116 2.71 2.03 -5.32
CA ALA A 116 1.46 2.43 -5.96
C ALA A 116 1.35 3.97 -6.04
N ALA A 117 1.70 4.68 -4.97
CA ALA A 117 1.69 6.14 -4.93
C ALA A 117 2.63 6.79 -5.96
N CYS A 118 3.75 6.17 -6.31
CA CYS A 118 4.68 6.71 -7.30
C CYS A 118 4.55 6.11 -8.71
N GLY A 119 3.48 5.35 -8.97
CA GLY A 119 3.16 4.79 -10.28
C GLY A 119 4.05 3.64 -10.75
N ARG A 120 4.83 3.02 -9.84
CA ARG A 120 5.60 1.81 -10.13
C ARG A 120 4.75 0.55 -10.08
N LEU A 121 3.68 0.60 -9.29
CA LEU A 121 2.58 -0.35 -9.26
C LEU A 121 1.31 0.42 -9.61
N ASP A 122 0.37 -0.26 -10.23
CA ASP A 122 -0.93 0.31 -10.59
C ASP A 122 -1.98 0.08 -9.51
N GLY A 123 -1.77 -0.95 -8.68
CA GLY A 123 -2.60 -1.23 -7.52
C GLY A 123 -1.96 -2.23 -6.55
N PHE A 124 -2.54 -2.25 -5.36
CA PHE A 124 -2.17 -3.11 -4.25
C PHE A 124 -3.44 -3.55 -3.52
N TRP A 125 -3.49 -4.80 -3.09
CA TRP A 125 -4.51 -5.30 -2.18
C TRP A 125 -3.90 -6.26 -1.18
N GLU A 126 -4.38 -6.25 0.04
CA GLU A 126 -3.96 -7.22 1.06
C GLU A 126 -5.03 -7.34 2.15
N LEU A 127 -4.99 -8.46 2.89
CA LEU A 127 -5.84 -8.73 4.03
C LEU A 127 -5.00 -8.89 5.30
N HIS A 128 -5.65 -8.67 6.46
CA HIS A 128 -5.08 -8.91 7.78
C HIS A 128 -3.84 -8.07 8.09
N LEU A 129 -3.82 -6.83 7.63
CA LEU A 129 -2.80 -5.85 7.97
C LEU A 129 -3.12 -5.13 9.29
N SER A 130 -2.11 -4.49 9.84
CA SER A 130 -2.24 -3.65 11.03
C SER A 130 -2.27 -2.15 10.65
N PRO A 131 -2.76 -1.27 11.53
CA PRO A 131 -2.79 0.17 11.25
C PRO A 131 -1.44 0.75 10.80
N TRP A 132 -0.35 0.27 11.38
CA TRP A 132 1.00 0.75 11.07
C TRP A 132 1.51 0.34 9.70
N ASP A 133 0.96 -0.73 9.12
CA ASP A 133 1.29 -1.17 7.75
C ASP A 133 0.67 -0.23 6.70
N VAL A 134 -0.48 0.38 7.02
CA VAL A 134 -1.32 1.07 6.03
C VAL A 134 -1.41 2.58 6.20
N ALA A 135 -1.25 3.13 7.41
CA ALA A 135 -1.53 4.54 7.69
C ALA A 135 -0.71 5.50 6.81
N ALA A 136 0.61 5.36 6.77
CA ALA A 136 1.46 6.21 5.94
C ALA A 136 1.18 6.01 4.45
N GLY A 137 1.09 4.75 4.01
CA GLY A 137 0.85 4.38 2.61
C GLY A 137 -0.48 4.89 2.09
N THR A 138 -1.53 4.88 2.91
CA THR A 138 -2.85 5.43 2.57
C THR A 138 -2.75 6.91 2.20
N LEU A 139 -2.06 7.71 3.01
CA LEU A 139 -1.88 9.13 2.70
C LEU A 139 -1.03 9.32 1.44
N LEU A 140 0.07 8.55 1.28
CA LEU A 140 0.92 8.64 0.09
C LEU A 140 0.10 8.42 -1.19
N VAL A 141 -0.75 7.38 -1.22
CA VAL A 141 -1.58 7.07 -2.40
C VAL A 141 -2.62 8.15 -2.65
N ARG A 142 -3.34 8.62 -1.61
CA ARG A 142 -4.34 9.69 -1.74
C ARG A 142 -3.73 10.99 -2.24
N GLU A 143 -2.61 11.41 -1.67
CA GLU A 143 -1.90 12.65 -2.05
C GLU A 143 -1.23 12.55 -3.43
N ALA A 144 -0.96 11.34 -3.91
CA ALA A 144 -0.49 11.11 -5.28
C ALA A 144 -1.62 11.10 -6.33
N GLY A 145 -2.88 11.25 -5.90
CA GLY A 145 -4.06 11.24 -6.77
C GLY A 145 -4.66 9.85 -7.00
N GLY A 146 -4.29 8.87 -6.19
CA GLY A 146 -4.87 7.53 -6.20
C GLY A 146 -6.07 7.40 -5.27
N ARG A 147 -6.61 6.18 -5.19
CA ARG A 147 -7.75 5.83 -4.37
C ARG A 147 -7.40 4.69 -3.41
N VAL A 148 -7.90 4.77 -2.18
CA VAL A 148 -7.75 3.73 -1.15
C VAL A 148 -9.10 3.46 -0.51
N SER A 149 -9.49 2.19 -0.45
CA SER A 149 -10.72 1.71 0.20
C SER A 149 -10.49 0.38 0.92
N ASP A 150 -11.47 -0.05 1.69
CA ASP A 150 -11.64 -1.45 2.04
C ASP A 150 -12.30 -2.24 0.88
N PHE A 151 -12.50 -3.55 1.05
CA PHE A 151 -13.16 -4.40 0.03
C PHE A 151 -14.66 -4.15 -0.11
N SER A 152 -15.29 -3.39 0.79
CA SER A 152 -16.68 -2.93 0.62
C SER A 152 -16.77 -1.65 -0.20
N GLY A 153 -15.63 -1.05 -0.55
CA GLY A 153 -15.53 0.24 -1.21
C GLY A 153 -15.57 1.44 -0.26
N SER A 154 -15.52 1.21 1.06
CA SER A 154 -15.46 2.29 2.04
C SER A 154 -14.07 2.95 2.04
N GLU A 155 -14.05 4.28 1.93
CA GLU A 155 -12.86 5.10 2.03
C GLU A 155 -12.67 5.71 3.42
N ASP A 156 -13.51 5.29 4.38
CA ASP A 156 -13.44 5.69 5.77
C ASP A 156 -12.10 5.31 6.38
N LEU A 157 -11.45 6.25 7.06
CA LEU A 157 -10.12 6.04 7.62
C LEU A 157 -10.13 4.96 8.71
N ASP A 158 -11.14 4.93 9.55
CA ASP A 158 -11.23 3.94 10.63
C ASP A 158 -11.38 2.53 10.06
N ALA A 159 -12.20 2.35 9.01
CA ALA A 159 -12.35 1.07 8.32
C ALA A 159 -11.03 0.61 7.68
N ILE A 160 -10.28 1.52 7.07
CA ILE A 160 -8.96 1.23 6.48
C ILE A 160 -7.93 0.90 7.57
N LEU A 161 -7.90 1.64 8.67
CA LEU A 161 -6.96 1.43 9.76
C LEU A 161 -7.27 0.19 10.61
N GLU A 162 -8.52 -0.31 10.61
CA GLU A 162 -8.81 -1.63 11.16
C GLU A 162 -7.98 -2.74 10.50
N GLY A 163 -7.47 -2.49 9.27
CA GLY A 163 -6.50 -3.34 8.59
C GLY A 163 -7.04 -4.68 8.10
N ARG A 164 -8.36 -4.91 8.18
CA ARG A 164 -8.97 -6.19 7.77
C ARG A 164 -8.70 -6.50 6.32
N ASN A 165 -8.83 -5.51 5.48
CA ASN A 165 -8.49 -5.55 4.06
C ASN A 165 -8.32 -4.14 3.50
N ILE A 166 -7.52 -4.02 2.45
CA ILE A 166 -7.25 -2.74 1.78
C ILE A 166 -7.12 -2.97 0.28
N ILE A 167 -7.62 -2.02 -0.49
CA ILE A 167 -7.34 -1.83 -1.91
C ILE A 167 -6.77 -0.43 -2.08
N ALA A 168 -5.63 -0.32 -2.74
CA ALA A 168 -5.05 0.95 -3.19
C ALA A 168 -4.79 0.87 -4.69
N SER A 169 -5.07 1.94 -5.43
CA SER A 169 -4.88 1.95 -6.87
C SER A 169 -4.66 3.37 -7.41
N ASN A 170 -4.41 3.47 -8.72
CA ASN A 170 -4.39 4.72 -9.44
C ASN A 170 -5.77 5.40 -9.59
N GLY A 171 -6.83 4.83 -9.01
CA GLY A 171 -8.21 5.30 -9.08
C GLY A 171 -8.95 4.87 -10.34
N ARG A 172 -8.27 4.64 -11.47
CA ARG A 172 -8.92 4.26 -12.73
C ARG A 172 -9.35 2.80 -12.76
N ILE A 173 -8.52 1.92 -12.19
CA ILE A 173 -8.77 0.47 -12.16
C ILE A 173 -9.38 0.00 -10.84
N HIS A 174 -9.73 0.91 -9.93
CA HIS A 174 -10.11 0.58 -8.56
C HIS A 174 -11.30 -0.37 -8.47
N GLU A 175 -12.30 -0.19 -9.31
CA GLU A 175 -13.52 -1.01 -9.35
C GLU A 175 -13.30 -2.37 -10.05
N GLU A 176 -12.14 -2.58 -10.68
CA GLU A 176 -11.80 -3.85 -11.33
C GLU A 176 -11.06 -4.82 -10.38
N ILE A 177 -10.62 -4.32 -9.22
CA ILE A 177 -9.90 -5.08 -8.19
C ILE A 177 -10.88 -5.75 -7.24
#